data_82c49feb05c60af435551d789eb17a04
#
_entry.id   82c49feb05c60af435551d789eb17a04
#
_cell.length_a   1.000
_cell.length_b   1.000
_cell.length_c   1.000
_cell.angle_alpha   90.00
_cell.angle_beta   90.00
_cell.angle_gamma   90.00
#
_symmetry.space_group_name_H-M   'P 1'
#
loop_
_entity.id
_entity.type
_entity.pdbx_description
1 polymer ?
#
loop_
_entity_poly.entity_id
_entity_poly.type
_entity_poly.pdbx_seq_one_letter_code
_entity_poly.pdbx_strand_id
1 'polypeptide(L)'
;IDSHSALERVSAIVEVAKPSLIITISDFPLEQTSTPMLNLKQVHEAFAQASSYEMTHPVKGDDNYYIIFTSGTTGKPKGVQISHDNLLSFTNWMITDKEFATPSRPQMLAQPPYSFDLSVMYWAPTLALGGTLFALPSAITQDFKQLFAIIFALPIAIWTSTPSFADMAMLSEDFNSEKMPGITHFYFDGEELTVKTAQKLRERFPDARIINAYGPTEATVALSAVAVTDEMLTTLK
;
A
#
# COMPACT_ATOMS: atom_id res chain seq x y z
N ILE A 1 9.83 -6.54 4.89
CA ILE A 1 9.84 -7.95 4.41
C ILE A 1 8.49 -8.55 4.79
N ASP A 2 7.85 -9.26 3.85
CA ASP A 2 6.60 -9.97 4.11
C ASP A 2 6.86 -11.22 4.95
N SER A 3 6.00 -11.49 5.95
CA SER A 3 6.12 -12.66 6.85
C SER A 3 5.96 -14.00 6.13
N HIS A 4 5.35 -14.01 4.93
CA HIS A 4 5.17 -15.21 4.10
C HIS A 4 6.32 -15.42 3.09
N SER A 5 7.34 -14.55 3.12
CA SER A 5 8.49 -14.70 2.23
C SER A 5 9.30 -15.96 2.57
N ALA A 6 9.74 -16.68 1.53
CA ALA A 6 10.64 -17.82 1.71
C ALA A 6 11.93 -17.43 2.44
N LEU A 7 12.47 -18.34 3.25
CA LEU A 7 13.66 -18.10 4.07
C LEU A 7 14.85 -17.61 3.24
N GLU A 8 15.07 -18.22 2.08
CA GLU A 8 16.17 -17.86 1.16
C GLU A 8 16.05 -16.40 0.70
N ARG A 9 14.83 -15.95 0.40
CA ARG A 9 14.55 -14.56 0.03
C ARG A 9 14.82 -13.61 1.19
N VAL A 10 14.35 -13.95 2.39
CA VAL A 10 14.57 -13.15 3.60
C VAL A 10 16.05 -13.01 3.90
N SER A 11 16.81 -14.12 3.85
CA SER A 11 18.26 -14.13 4.07
C SER A 11 18.99 -13.27 3.04
N ALA A 12 18.64 -13.38 1.77
CA ALA A 12 19.24 -12.58 0.70
C ALA A 12 18.96 -11.07 0.87
N ILE A 13 17.75 -10.71 1.32
CA ILE A 13 17.40 -9.31 1.60
C ILE A 13 18.22 -8.77 2.77
N VAL A 14 18.33 -9.52 3.88
CA VAL A 14 19.09 -9.12 5.06
C VAL A 14 20.59 -8.99 4.74
N GLU A 15 21.14 -9.90 3.92
CA GLU A 15 22.53 -9.84 3.47
C GLU A 15 22.83 -8.56 2.65
N VAL A 16 21.91 -8.17 1.77
CA VAL A 16 22.06 -6.96 0.94
C VAL A 16 21.78 -5.69 1.72
N ALA A 17 20.68 -5.67 2.48
CA ALA A 17 20.24 -4.48 3.22
C ALA A 17 21.14 -4.15 4.41
N LYS A 18 21.77 -5.16 5.03
CA LYS A 18 22.59 -5.03 6.25
C LYS A 18 21.93 -4.15 7.31
N PRO A 19 20.70 -4.48 7.74
CA PRO A 19 19.98 -3.63 8.68
C PRO A 19 20.69 -3.56 10.04
N SER A 20 20.62 -2.41 10.70
CA SER A 20 21.15 -2.23 12.06
C SER A 20 20.25 -2.86 13.12
N LEU A 21 18.97 -3.06 12.81
CA LEU A 21 17.94 -3.63 13.67
C LEU A 21 16.87 -4.32 12.82
N ILE A 22 16.38 -5.46 13.29
CA ILE A 22 15.22 -6.15 12.72
C ILE A 22 14.08 -6.08 13.73
N ILE A 23 12.93 -5.57 13.32
CA ILE A 23 11.69 -5.58 14.13
C ILE A 23 10.77 -6.66 13.56
N THR A 24 10.32 -7.59 14.41
CA THR A 24 9.43 -8.68 14.03
C THR A 24 8.09 -8.55 14.75
N ILE A 25 7.00 -8.70 14.01
CA ILE A 25 5.63 -8.71 14.57
C ILE A 25 5.04 -10.13 14.65
N SER A 26 5.73 -11.11 14.08
CA SER A 26 5.40 -12.53 14.07
C SER A 26 6.67 -13.36 14.14
N ASP A 27 6.55 -14.68 14.16
CA ASP A 27 7.71 -15.56 14.07
C ASP A 27 8.49 -15.28 12.78
N PHE A 28 9.76 -15.00 12.94
CA PHE A 28 10.65 -14.63 11.86
C PHE A 28 11.59 -15.80 11.53
N PRO A 29 11.73 -16.19 10.26
CA PRO A 29 12.41 -17.43 9.89
C PRO A 29 13.95 -17.40 10.04
N LEU A 30 14.55 -16.27 10.44
CA LEU A 30 15.99 -16.16 10.66
C LEU A 30 16.36 -16.52 12.10
N GLU A 31 16.74 -17.78 12.32
CA GLU A 31 17.21 -18.24 13.63
C GLU A 31 18.66 -17.79 13.93
N GLN A 32 19.44 -17.47 12.90
CA GLN A 32 20.86 -17.11 13.03
C GLN A 32 21.17 -15.83 12.25
N THR A 33 21.02 -14.69 12.89
CA THR A 33 21.50 -13.40 12.39
C THR A 33 22.34 -12.71 13.46
N SER A 34 23.40 -12.02 13.03
CA SER A 34 24.18 -11.12 13.93
C SER A 34 23.48 -9.78 14.16
N THR A 35 22.43 -9.48 13.38
CA THR A 35 21.66 -8.24 13.52
C THR A 35 20.76 -8.32 14.74
N PRO A 36 20.76 -7.33 15.64
CA PRO A 36 19.83 -7.27 16.76
C PRO A 36 18.37 -7.38 16.32
N MET A 37 17.55 -8.11 17.08
CA MET A 37 16.14 -8.31 16.77
C MET A 37 15.28 -7.88 17.96
N LEU A 38 14.16 -7.20 17.67
CA LEU A 38 13.12 -6.89 18.64
C LEU A 38 11.80 -7.55 18.18
N ASN A 39 11.21 -8.33 19.06
CA ASN A 39 9.86 -8.85 18.85
C ASN A 39 8.81 -7.83 19.29
N LEU A 40 7.53 -8.09 18.94
CA LEU A 40 6.44 -7.17 19.25
C LEU A 40 6.31 -6.84 20.74
N LYS A 41 6.56 -7.82 21.64
CA LYS A 41 6.54 -7.59 23.10
C LYS A 41 7.62 -6.59 23.51
N GLN A 42 8.85 -6.77 23.05
CA GLN A 42 9.96 -5.86 23.33
C GLN A 42 9.72 -4.44 22.76
N VAL A 43 9.10 -4.36 21.60
CA VAL A 43 8.69 -3.06 21.02
C VAL A 43 7.65 -2.37 21.90
N HIS A 44 6.63 -3.10 22.39
CA HIS A 44 5.63 -2.53 23.31
C HIS A 44 6.27 -2.11 24.65
N GLU A 45 7.18 -2.91 25.20
CA GLU A 45 7.90 -2.57 26.42
C GLU A 45 8.76 -1.29 26.23
N ALA A 46 9.43 -1.15 25.08
CA ALA A 46 10.18 0.04 24.75
C ALA A 46 9.29 1.28 24.65
N PHE A 47 8.13 1.17 24.01
CA PHE A 47 7.16 2.28 23.95
C PHE A 47 6.59 2.65 25.31
N ALA A 48 6.31 1.67 26.18
CA ALA A 48 5.80 1.93 27.53
C ALA A 48 6.82 2.64 28.42
N GLN A 49 8.11 2.50 28.13
CA GLN A 49 9.21 3.15 28.86
C GLN A 49 9.67 4.44 28.19
N ALA A 50 9.20 4.72 26.95
CA ALA A 50 9.62 5.90 26.22
C ALA A 50 9.12 7.17 26.90
N SER A 51 10.06 8.08 27.20
CA SER A 51 9.77 9.47 27.51
C SER A 51 9.73 10.29 26.20
N SER A 52 9.60 11.60 26.28
CA SER A 52 9.69 12.48 25.09
C SER A 52 11.00 12.21 24.33
N TYR A 53 10.90 11.95 23.03
CA TYR A 53 12.06 11.82 22.13
C TYR A 53 12.23 13.11 21.33
N GLU A 54 13.41 13.68 21.38
CA GLU A 54 13.79 14.79 20.51
C GLU A 54 14.53 14.23 19.30
N MET A 55 14.00 14.48 18.11
CA MET A 55 14.58 14.02 16.86
C MET A 55 15.83 14.85 16.53
N THR A 56 17.00 14.30 16.79
CA THR A 56 18.28 14.98 16.55
C THR A 56 18.77 14.88 15.11
N HIS A 57 18.37 13.83 14.39
CA HIS A 57 18.77 13.56 13.01
C HIS A 57 17.55 13.16 12.17
N PRO A 58 16.73 14.12 11.73
CA PRO A 58 15.58 13.81 10.86
C PRO A 58 16.06 13.36 9.48
N VAL A 59 15.42 12.34 8.93
CA VAL A 59 15.59 11.93 7.53
C VAL A 59 15.10 13.07 6.63
N LYS A 60 15.92 13.51 5.67
CA LYS A 60 15.61 14.65 4.80
C LYS A 60 16.39 14.60 3.48
N GLY A 61 15.91 15.32 2.47
CA GLY A 61 16.59 15.44 1.18
C GLY A 61 16.81 14.09 0.53
N ASP A 62 18.05 13.80 0.18
CA ASP A 62 18.46 12.56 -0.49
C ASP A 62 18.67 11.37 0.48
N ASP A 63 18.45 11.55 1.79
CA ASP A 63 18.51 10.43 2.73
C ASP A 63 17.47 9.37 2.38
N ASN A 64 17.85 8.09 2.42
CA ASN A 64 16.92 6.99 2.19
C ASN A 64 15.81 7.00 3.23
N TYR A 65 14.55 7.09 2.76
CA TYR A 65 13.38 6.99 3.62
C TYR A 65 12.91 5.54 3.76
N TYR A 66 12.87 4.80 2.64
CA TYR A 66 12.61 3.36 2.65
C TYR A 66 13.34 2.64 1.51
N ILE A 67 13.46 1.32 1.67
CA ILE A 67 14.01 0.42 0.64
C ILE A 67 13.02 -0.72 0.44
N ILE A 68 12.51 -0.88 -0.78
CA ILE A 68 11.65 -2.00 -1.16
C ILE A 68 12.43 -2.93 -2.10
N PHE A 69 12.33 -4.25 -1.84
CA PHE A 69 13.04 -5.26 -2.61
C PHE A 69 12.15 -5.85 -3.70
N THR A 70 12.59 -5.69 -4.95
CA THR A 70 11.97 -6.28 -6.13
C THR A 70 12.68 -7.55 -6.56
N SER A 71 12.03 -8.37 -7.42
CA SER A 71 12.68 -9.49 -8.09
C SER A 71 13.66 -8.95 -9.14
N GLY A 72 14.95 -8.98 -8.84
CA GLY A 72 15.97 -8.61 -9.83
C GLY A 72 15.97 -9.54 -11.05
N THR A 73 16.34 -9.03 -12.21
CA THR A 73 16.47 -9.80 -13.48
C THR A 73 17.48 -10.96 -13.38
N THR A 74 18.38 -10.90 -12.40
CA THR A 74 19.41 -11.94 -12.14
C THR A 74 18.96 -12.98 -11.10
N GLY A 75 17.70 -12.95 -10.65
CA GLY A 75 17.17 -13.82 -9.61
C GLY A 75 17.55 -13.41 -8.17
N LYS A 76 18.44 -12.43 -7.99
CA LYS A 76 18.76 -11.88 -6.67
C LYS A 76 17.85 -10.68 -6.36
N PRO A 77 17.38 -10.53 -5.11
CA PRO A 77 16.60 -9.36 -4.71
C PRO A 77 17.38 -8.07 -4.93
N LYS A 78 16.74 -7.07 -5.57
CA LYS A 78 17.27 -5.73 -5.76
C LYS A 78 16.56 -4.77 -4.82
N GLY A 79 17.27 -4.08 -3.95
CA GLY A 79 16.73 -3.04 -3.07
C GLY A 79 16.64 -1.71 -3.80
N VAL A 80 15.42 -1.25 -4.04
CA VAL A 80 15.15 0.08 -4.59
C VAL A 80 15.11 1.07 -3.44
N GLN A 81 16.01 2.05 -3.49
CA GLN A 81 16.16 3.08 -2.46
C GLN A 81 15.31 4.29 -2.85
N ILE A 82 14.42 4.69 -1.98
CA ILE A 82 13.56 5.86 -2.16
C ILE A 82 13.93 6.89 -1.12
N SER A 83 14.36 8.07 -1.59
CA SER A 83 14.74 9.17 -0.71
C SER A 83 13.52 9.86 -0.09
N HIS A 84 13.78 10.64 0.95
CA HIS A 84 12.75 11.48 1.55
C HIS A 84 12.12 12.44 0.52
N ASP A 85 12.93 13.08 -0.33
CA ASP A 85 12.41 14.01 -1.34
C ASP A 85 11.60 13.30 -2.43
N ASN A 86 11.97 12.07 -2.82
CA ASN A 86 11.14 11.26 -3.72
C ASN A 86 9.76 10.99 -3.11
N LEU A 87 9.73 10.56 -1.84
CA LEU A 87 8.47 10.29 -1.14
C LEU A 87 7.62 11.56 -1.00
N LEU A 88 8.23 12.69 -0.65
CA LEU A 88 7.52 13.98 -0.54
C LEU A 88 6.94 14.41 -1.90
N SER A 89 7.71 14.28 -2.97
CA SER A 89 7.26 14.60 -4.32
C SER A 89 6.03 13.78 -4.71
N PHE A 90 6.10 12.47 -4.53
CA PHE A 90 4.98 11.56 -4.81
C PHE A 90 3.75 11.87 -3.94
N THR A 91 3.95 12.03 -2.63
CA THR A 91 2.87 12.33 -1.68
C THR A 91 2.19 13.66 -2.02
N ASN A 92 3.00 14.69 -2.32
CA ASN A 92 2.48 16.00 -2.71
C ASN A 92 1.68 15.92 -4.01
N TRP A 93 2.17 15.15 -5.00
CA TRP A 93 1.43 14.92 -6.24
C TRP A 93 0.05 14.29 -5.97
N MET A 94 -0.02 13.23 -5.19
CA MET A 94 -1.30 12.60 -4.83
C MET A 94 -2.27 13.55 -4.11
N ILE A 95 -1.75 14.49 -3.32
CA ILE A 95 -2.56 15.43 -2.54
C ILE A 95 -3.05 16.61 -3.41
N THR A 96 -2.21 17.11 -4.31
CA THR A 96 -2.46 18.36 -5.02
C THR A 96 -2.99 18.16 -6.44
N ASP A 97 -2.77 16.99 -7.03
CA ASP A 97 -3.18 16.70 -8.40
C ASP A 97 -4.70 16.48 -8.49
N LYS A 98 -5.30 17.11 -9.50
CA LYS A 98 -6.75 17.05 -9.76
C LYS A 98 -7.24 15.65 -10.18
N GLU A 99 -6.37 14.80 -10.74
CA GLU A 99 -6.73 13.45 -11.14
C GLU A 99 -6.97 12.59 -9.91
N PHE A 100 -6.07 12.62 -8.93
CA PHE A 100 -6.28 11.93 -7.66
C PHE A 100 -7.41 12.55 -6.84
N ALA A 101 -7.44 13.89 -6.76
CA ALA A 101 -8.42 14.63 -5.97
C ALA A 101 -8.58 14.08 -4.54
N THR A 102 -7.45 13.70 -3.93
CA THR A 102 -7.45 13.05 -2.60
C THR A 102 -8.14 13.95 -1.57
N PRO A 103 -9.24 13.49 -0.94
CA PRO A 103 -9.97 14.29 0.04
C PRO A 103 -9.14 14.53 1.30
N SER A 104 -9.46 15.61 2.04
CA SER A 104 -8.89 15.86 3.36
C SER A 104 -9.31 14.77 4.35
N ARG A 105 -8.38 14.35 5.24
CA ARG A 105 -8.59 13.26 6.21
C ARG A 105 -9.13 11.99 5.55
N PRO A 106 -8.41 11.45 4.54
CA PRO A 106 -8.89 10.30 3.78
C PRO A 106 -9.06 9.07 4.68
N GLN A 107 -10.07 8.26 4.37
CA GLN A 107 -10.32 6.97 5.01
C GLN A 107 -9.94 5.89 4.00
N MET A 108 -8.72 5.37 4.11
CA MET A 108 -8.15 4.48 3.11
C MET A 108 -8.08 3.02 3.57
N LEU A 109 -8.40 2.12 2.62
CA LEU A 109 -8.12 0.70 2.78
C LEU A 109 -6.62 0.45 2.66
N ALA A 110 -6.03 -0.13 3.71
CA ALA A 110 -4.63 -0.54 3.73
C ALA A 110 -4.50 -2.04 3.37
N GLN A 111 -4.76 -2.38 2.10
CA GLN A 111 -4.75 -3.76 1.61
C GLN A 111 -3.39 -4.20 1.08
N PRO A 112 -2.70 -3.48 0.18
CA PRO A 112 -1.38 -3.89 -0.28
C PRO A 112 -0.38 -4.01 0.87
N PRO A 113 0.43 -5.08 0.93
CA PRO A 113 1.42 -5.24 2.00
C PRO A 113 2.51 -4.15 1.90
N TYR A 114 3.08 -3.76 3.04
CA TYR A 114 4.15 -2.74 3.10
C TYR A 114 5.43 -3.14 2.36
N SER A 115 5.59 -4.40 2.01
CA SER A 115 6.67 -4.90 1.16
C SER A 115 6.47 -4.62 -0.33
N PHE A 116 5.31 -4.11 -0.71
CA PHE A 116 4.94 -3.70 -2.07
C PHE A 116 4.68 -2.19 -2.09
N ASP A 117 5.27 -1.49 -3.06
CA ASP A 117 5.28 -0.02 -3.11
C ASP A 117 3.90 0.61 -3.33
N LEU A 118 2.94 -0.12 -3.91
CA LEU A 118 1.53 0.29 -3.95
C LEU A 118 1.01 0.68 -2.55
N SER A 119 1.59 0.14 -1.48
CA SER A 119 1.24 0.53 -0.11
C SER A 119 1.46 2.01 0.17
N VAL A 120 2.42 2.64 -0.49
CA VAL A 120 2.73 4.06 -0.32
C VAL A 120 1.55 4.94 -0.74
N MET A 121 0.76 4.50 -1.74
CA MET A 121 -0.44 5.22 -2.19
C MET A 121 -1.50 5.38 -1.11
N TYR A 122 -1.54 4.50 -0.11
CA TYR A 122 -2.51 4.66 0.98
C TYR A 122 -1.90 5.28 2.24
N TRP A 123 -0.69 4.85 2.68
CA TRP A 123 -0.20 5.33 3.97
C TRP A 123 0.38 6.76 3.90
N ALA A 124 1.07 7.13 2.82
CA ALA A 124 1.73 8.43 2.75
C ALA A 124 0.73 9.60 2.72
N PRO A 125 -0.27 9.67 1.81
CA PRO A 125 -1.25 10.74 1.82
C PRO A 125 -2.15 10.69 3.06
N THR A 126 -2.47 9.51 3.59
CA THR A 126 -3.28 9.39 4.81
C THR A 126 -2.61 10.01 6.00
N LEU A 127 -1.32 9.71 6.22
CA LEU A 127 -0.56 10.29 7.33
C LEU A 127 -0.35 11.79 7.15
N ALA A 128 -0.03 12.25 5.94
CA ALA A 128 0.16 13.66 5.63
C ALA A 128 -1.10 14.50 5.83
N LEU A 129 -2.28 13.95 5.59
CA LEU A 129 -3.57 14.63 5.70
C LEU A 129 -4.32 14.35 7.02
N GLY A 130 -3.72 13.60 7.96
CA GLY A 130 -4.37 13.24 9.23
C GLY A 130 -5.61 12.37 9.05
N GLY A 131 -5.59 11.45 8.09
CA GLY A 131 -6.67 10.52 7.77
C GLY A 131 -6.66 9.25 8.62
N THR A 132 -7.38 8.23 8.18
CA THR A 132 -7.51 6.92 8.84
C THR A 132 -7.12 5.80 7.89
N LEU A 133 -6.27 4.87 8.37
CA LEU A 133 -5.92 3.63 7.68
C LEU A 133 -6.72 2.48 8.27
N PHE A 134 -7.43 1.75 7.40
CA PHE A 134 -8.09 0.49 7.77
C PHE A 134 -7.19 -0.68 7.40
N ALA A 135 -6.34 -1.09 8.36
CA ALA A 135 -5.43 -2.21 8.17
C ALA A 135 -6.18 -3.55 8.33
N LEU A 136 -5.83 -4.49 7.45
CA LEU A 136 -6.40 -5.84 7.47
C LEU A 136 -5.47 -6.78 8.23
N PRO A 137 -5.97 -7.51 9.25
CA PRO A 137 -5.18 -8.52 9.95
C PRO A 137 -4.73 -9.63 9.00
N SER A 138 -3.46 -10.01 9.05
CA SER A 138 -2.91 -11.08 8.19
C SER A 138 -3.64 -12.43 8.36
N ALA A 139 -4.17 -12.72 9.54
CA ALA A 139 -4.89 -13.96 9.83
C ALA A 139 -6.16 -14.14 8.99
N ILE A 140 -6.78 -13.06 8.51
CA ILE A 140 -8.03 -13.12 7.71
C ILE A 140 -7.78 -13.08 6.20
N THR A 141 -6.57 -12.79 5.76
CA THR A 141 -6.27 -12.61 4.32
C THR A 141 -6.36 -13.92 3.53
N GLN A 142 -6.38 -15.07 4.19
CA GLN A 142 -6.51 -16.40 3.57
C GLN A 142 -7.96 -16.85 3.40
N ASP A 143 -8.90 -16.26 4.14
CA ASP A 143 -10.35 -16.50 3.99
C ASP A 143 -11.01 -15.31 3.29
N PHE A 144 -11.11 -15.37 1.97
CA PHE A 144 -11.67 -14.28 1.16
C PHE A 144 -13.11 -13.93 1.54
N LYS A 145 -13.93 -14.89 1.98
CA LYS A 145 -15.31 -14.60 2.40
C LYS A 145 -15.32 -13.74 3.66
N GLN A 146 -14.52 -14.10 4.65
CA GLN A 146 -14.38 -13.34 5.89
C GLN A 146 -13.71 -12.00 5.62
N LEU A 147 -12.65 -11.98 4.79
CA LEU A 147 -11.94 -10.78 4.41
C LEU A 147 -12.89 -9.73 3.81
N PHE A 148 -13.66 -10.10 2.79
CA PHE A 148 -14.57 -9.14 2.16
C PHE A 148 -15.75 -8.76 3.05
N ALA A 149 -16.27 -9.66 3.89
CA ALA A 149 -17.30 -9.31 4.87
C ALA A 149 -16.80 -8.22 5.85
N ILE A 150 -15.54 -8.29 6.27
CA ILE A 150 -14.92 -7.26 7.12
C ILE A 150 -14.72 -5.97 6.34
N ILE A 151 -14.14 -6.03 5.14
CA ILE A 151 -13.86 -4.84 4.32
C ILE A 151 -15.17 -4.08 4.03
N PHE A 152 -16.25 -4.77 3.68
CA PHE A 152 -17.53 -4.12 3.34
C PHE A 152 -18.21 -3.48 4.54
N ALA A 153 -17.83 -3.84 5.76
CA ALA A 153 -18.32 -3.21 6.99
C ALA A 153 -17.50 -1.98 7.41
N LEU A 154 -16.34 -1.71 6.76
CA LEU A 154 -15.48 -0.59 7.11
C LEU A 154 -15.97 0.71 6.42
N PRO A 155 -15.87 1.87 7.08
CA PRO A 155 -16.24 3.16 6.50
C PRO A 155 -15.13 3.69 5.58
N ILE A 156 -14.79 2.93 4.53
CA ILE A 156 -13.74 3.26 3.57
C ILE A 156 -14.28 4.32 2.60
N ALA A 157 -13.49 5.36 2.37
CA ALA A 157 -13.75 6.36 1.33
C ALA A 157 -12.87 6.14 0.09
N ILE A 158 -11.66 5.62 0.28
CA ILE A 158 -10.72 5.37 -0.81
C ILE A 158 -10.28 3.91 -0.77
N TRP A 159 -10.56 3.22 -1.87
CA TRP A 159 -10.09 1.87 -2.12
C TRP A 159 -8.78 1.91 -2.87
N THR A 160 -7.71 1.37 -2.29
CA THR A 160 -6.40 1.26 -2.93
C THR A 160 -6.02 -0.21 -3.05
N SER A 161 -5.88 -0.70 -4.28
CA SER A 161 -5.49 -2.10 -4.54
C SER A 161 -4.97 -2.28 -5.96
N THR A 162 -4.51 -3.51 -6.28
CA THR A 162 -4.42 -3.94 -7.67
C THR A 162 -5.82 -4.15 -8.26
N PRO A 163 -6.00 -4.02 -9.61
CA PRO A 163 -7.26 -4.34 -10.28
C PRO A 163 -7.79 -5.74 -9.98
N SER A 164 -6.93 -6.75 -9.93
CA SER A 164 -7.31 -8.14 -9.64
C SER A 164 -7.94 -8.31 -8.25
N PHE A 165 -7.52 -7.55 -7.25
CA PHE A 165 -8.14 -7.59 -5.93
C PHE A 165 -9.56 -7.00 -5.94
N ALA A 166 -9.78 -5.94 -6.72
CA ALA A 166 -11.12 -5.40 -6.93
C ALA A 166 -12.01 -6.38 -7.72
N ASP A 167 -11.46 -7.08 -8.73
CA ASP A 167 -12.18 -8.14 -9.44
C ASP A 167 -12.66 -9.26 -8.50
N MET A 168 -11.82 -9.65 -7.52
CA MET A 168 -12.22 -10.60 -6.48
C MET A 168 -13.33 -10.04 -5.58
N ALA A 169 -13.26 -8.77 -5.19
CA ALA A 169 -14.33 -8.12 -4.42
C ALA A 169 -15.65 -8.10 -5.20
N MET A 170 -15.58 -7.88 -6.51
CA MET A 170 -16.75 -7.89 -7.41
C MET A 170 -17.40 -9.26 -7.63
N LEU A 171 -16.84 -10.35 -7.10
CA LEU A 171 -17.54 -11.64 -7.04
C LEU A 171 -18.70 -11.60 -6.04
N SER A 172 -18.66 -10.67 -5.08
CA SER A 172 -19.78 -10.43 -4.16
C SER A 172 -20.72 -9.36 -4.71
N GLU A 173 -22.02 -9.62 -4.62
CA GLU A 173 -23.05 -8.62 -4.95
C GLU A 173 -23.10 -7.47 -3.94
N ASP A 174 -22.57 -7.65 -2.74
CA ASP A 174 -22.49 -6.62 -1.70
C ASP A 174 -21.40 -5.56 -1.98
N PHE A 175 -20.51 -5.79 -2.95
CA PHE A 175 -19.52 -4.79 -3.37
C PHE A 175 -20.17 -3.79 -4.34
N ASN A 176 -20.89 -2.82 -3.80
CA ASN A 176 -21.60 -1.78 -4.56
C ASN A 176 -21.83 -0.52 -3.70
N SER A 177 -22.25 0.57 -4.31
CA SER A 177 -22.47 1.86 -3.65
C SER A 177 -23.62 1.87 -2.63
N GLU A 178 -24.58 0.93 -2.70
CA GLU A 178 -25.66 0.83 -1.69
C GLU A 178 -25.13 0.28 -0.37
N LYS A 179 -24.23 -0.71 -0.44
CA LYS A 179 -23.61 -1.33 0.74
C LYS A 179 -22.40 -0.57 1.25
N MET A 180 -21.67 0.09 0.36
CA MET A 180 -20.46 0.86 0.68
C MET A 180 -20.60 2.31 0.19
N PRO A 181 -21.58 3.07 0.70
CA PRO A 181 -21.89 4.44 0.21
C PRO A 181 -20.76 5.44 0.49
N GLY A 182 -19.80 5.09 1.34
CA GLY A 182 -18.64 5.94 1.66
C GLY A 182 -17.58 5.97 0.56
N ILE A 183 -17.54 4.98 -0.34
CA ILE A 183 -16.51 4.92 -1.38
C ILE A 183 -16.71 6.02 -2.41
N THR A 184 -15.69 6.88 -2.51
CA THR A 184 -15.62 7.99 -3.45
C THR A 184 -14.51 7.83 -4.48
N HIS A 185 -13.49 6.99 -4.19
CA HIS A 185 -12.31 6.82 -5.06
C HIS A 185 -11.84 5.38 -5.08
N PHE A 186 -11.38 4.97 -6.25
CA PHE A 186 -10.58 3.77 -6.46
C PHE A 186 -9.22 4.18 -7.00
N TYR A 187 -8.14 3.77 -6.32
CA TYR A 187 -6.77 3.97 -6.78
C TYR A 187 -6.17 2.63 -7.16
N PHE A 188 -5.84 2.47 -8.43
CA PHE A 188 -5.27 1.25 -8.99
C PHE A 188 -3.86 1.49 -9.50
N ASP A 189 -2.97 0.56 -9.24
CA ASP A 189 -1.63 0.45 -9.78
C ASP A 189 -1.11 -0.99 -9.68
N GLY A 190 0.04 -1.29 -10.29
CA GLY A 190 0.73 -2.57 -10.20
C GLY A 190 0.28 -3.63 -11.20
N GLU A 191 -0.89 -3.49 -11.81
CA GLU A 191 -1.44 -4.39 -12.84
C GLU A 191 -2.23 -3.59 -13.88
N GLU A 192 -2.51 -4.22 -15.01
CA GLU A 192 -3.38 -3.62 -16.03
C GLU A 192 -4.83 -3.50 -15.53
N LEU A 193 -5.36 -2.28 -15.51
CA LEU A 193 -6.79 -2.05 -15.30
C LEU A 193 -7.53 -2.29 -16.62
N THR A 194 -8.20 -3.43 -16.74
CA THR A 194 -8.96 -3.74 -17.97
C THR A 194 -10.20 -2.86 -18.10
N VAL A 195 -10.62 -2.59 -19.34
CA VAL A 195 -11.87 -1.86 -19.61
C VAL A 195 -13.06 -2.55 -18.95
N LYS A 196 -13.10 -3.88 -19.00
CA LYS A 196 -14.17 -4.70 -18.39
C LYS A 196 -14.25 -4.50 -16.86
N THR A 197 -13.11 -4.49 -16.17
CA THR A 197 -13.04 -4.22 -14.72
C THR A 197 -13.53 -2.82 -14.41
N ALA A 198 -13.06 -1.83 -15.15
CA ALA A 198 -13.45 -0.44 -14.95
C ALA A 198 -14.95 -0.20 -15.26
N GLN A 199 -15.51 -0.83 -16.30
CA GLN A 199 -16.94 -0.77 -16.60
C GLN A 199 -17.79 -1.34 -15.46
N LYS A 200 -17.44 -2.52 -14.94
CA LYS A 200 -18.15 -3.14 -13.81
C LYS A 200 -18.08 -2.28 -12.54
N LEU A 201 -16.92 -1.66 -12.27
CA LEU A 201 -16.79 -0.75 -11.14
C LEU A 201 -17.67 0.48 -11.32
N ARG A 202 -17.72 1.07 -12.52
CA ARG A 202 -18.58 2.19 -12.83
C ARG A 202 -20.06 1.86 -12.66
N GLU A 203 -20.49 0.66 -13.07
CA GLU A 203 -21.87 0.18 -12.86
C GLU A 203 -22.20 0.06 -11.36
N ARG A 204 -21.27 -0.42 -10.53
CA ARG A 204 -21.50 -0.65 -9.11
C ARG A 204 -21.30 0.59 -8.23
N PHE A 205 -20.44 1.50 -8.66
CA PHE A 205 -20.09 2.74 -7.97
C PHE A 205 -20.13 3.92 -8.96
N PRO A 206 -21.32 4.33 -9.40
CA PRO A 206 -21.48 5.30 -10.50
C PRO A 206 -20.83 6.66 -10.22
N ASP A 207 -20.81 7.08 -8.95
CA ASP A 207 -20.28 8.38 -8.54
C ASP A 207 -18.80 8.35 -8.11
N ALA A 208 -18.20 7.17 -8.00
CA ALA A 208 -16.82 7.05 -7.57
C ALA A 208 -15.84 7.38 -8.71
N ARG A 209 -14.75 8.06 -8.37
CA ARG A 209 -13.62 8.27 -9.31
C ARG A 209 -12.80 6.98 -9.38
N ILE A 210 -12.46 6.59 -10.58
CA ILE A 210 -11.57 5.46 -10.84
C ILE A 210 -10.27 6.04 -11.40
N ILE A 211 -9.18 5.90 -10.66
CA ILE A 211 -7.85 6.39 -11.04
C ILE A 211 -6.99 5.18 -11.38
N ASN A 212 -6.47 5.16 -12.60
CA ASN A 212 -5.49 4.18 -13.06
C ASN A 212 -4.12 4.86 -13.05
N ALA A 213 -3.26 4.42 -12.14
CA ALA A 213 -1.89 4.88 -12.04
C ALA A 213 -0.93 3.83 -12.65
N TYR A 214 0.25 4.25 -13.01
CA TYR A 214 1.30 3.40 -13.53
C TYR A 214 2.68 3.94 -13.17
N GLY A 215 3.54 3.06 -12.70
CA GLY A 215 4.96 3.31 -12.51
C GLY A 215 5.71 2.08 -12.00
N PRO A 216 7.02 1.99 -12.24
CA PRO A 216 7.88 1.01 -11.59
C PRO A 216 8.29 1.50 -10.19
N THR A 217 8.67 0.58 -9.32
CA THR A 217 9.14 0.88 -7.96
C THR A 217 10.27 1.92 -7.94
N GLU A 218 11.14 1.90 -8.95
CA GLU A 218 12.24 2.87 -9.13
C GLU A 218 11.77 4.31 -9.39
N ALA A 219 10.51 4.50 -9.81
CA ALA A 219 9.90 5.81 -10.03
C ALA A 219 9.06 6.31 -8.85
N THR A 220 9.21 5.68 -7.68
CA THR A 220 8.44 5.99 -6.47
C THR A 220 6.94 5.74 -6.69
N VAL A 221 6.58 4.45 -6.85
CA VAL A 221 5.24 3.91 -7.04
C VAL A 221 4.67 4.21 -8.44
N ALA A 222 4.36 5.46 -8.74
CA ALA A 222 3.74 5.84 -10.00
C ALA A 222 4.34 7.13 -10.58
N LEU A 223 4.42 7.19 -11.89
CA LEU A 223 4.86 8.35 -12.66
C LEU A 223 3.75 8.95 -13.54
N SER A 224 2.64 8.25 -13.65
CA SER A 224 1.46 8.72 -14.37
C SER A 224 0.19 8.24 -13.71
N ALA A 225 -0.88 9.01 -13.81
CA ALA A 225 -2.21 8.65 -13.38
C ALA A 225 -3.24 9.27 -14.31
N VAL A 226 -4.36 8.58 -14.51
CA VAL A 226 -5.49 9.07 -15.28
C VAL A 226 -6.80 8.72 -14.58
N ALA A 227 -7.71 9.69 -14.48
CA ALA A 227 -9.07 9.42 -14.09
C ALA A 227 -9.83 8.79 -15.28
N VAL A 228 -10.37 7.61 -15.08
CA VAL A 228 -11.12 6.86 -16.09
C VAL A 228 -12.48 7.53 -16.31
N THR A 229 -12.71 8.04 -17.52
CA THR A 229 -13.96 8.69 -17.91
C THR A 229 -14.92 7.72 -18.61
N ASP A 230 -16.21 8.05 -18.65
CA ASP A 230 -17.22 7.26 -19.34
C ASP A 230 -16.96 7.20 -20.87
N GLU A 231 -16.37 8.27 -21.43
CA GLU A 231 -15.93 8.28 -22.82
C GLU A 231 -14.86 7.22 -23.09
N MET A 232 -13.85 7.09 -22.19
CA MET A 232 -12.82 6.04 -22.29
C MET A 232 -13.46 4.64 -22.25
N LEU A 233 -14.43 4.43 -21.34
CA LEU A 233 -15.10 3.13 -21.18
C LEU A 233 -15.96 2.72 -22.38
N THR A 234 -16.38 3.68 -23.19
CA THR A 234 -17.18 3.42 -24.41
C THR A 234 -16.33 3.31 -25.66
N THR A 235 -15.17 3.97 -25.70
CA THR A 235 -14.31 4.09 -26.90
C THR A 235 -13.22 3.01 -26.93
N LEU A 236 -12.68 2.63 -25.78
CA LEU A 236 -11.67 1.57 -25.67
C LEU A 236 -12.35 0.19 -25.69
N LYS A 237 -11.87 -0.68 -26.60
CA LYS A 237 -12.38 -2.06 -26.77
C LYS A 237 -11.36 -3.07 -26.29
#